data_6327c206a4794f4227de00c970a98708
#
_entry.id   6327c206a4794f4227de00c970a98708
#
_cell.length_a   1.000
_cell.length_b   1.000
_cell.length_c   1.000
_cell.angle_alpha   90.00
_cell.angle_beta   90.00
_cell.angle_gamma   90.00
#
_symmetry.space_group_name_H-M   'P 1'
#
loop_
_entity.id
_entity.type
_entity.pdbx_description
1 polymer ?
#
loop_
_entity_poly.entity_id
_entity_poly.type
_entity_poly.pdbx_seq_one_letter_code
_entity_poly.pdbx_strand_id
1 'polypeptide(L)'
;MLTAPLYAVALVALAAPVASAAPPGGAADLSWDVTTVDADQSFRGLDAVDRDTAWVSGASVSGGDARVYLTKDGGDSWDDVSPAGSAGLNFRDVEAENARTATVLAIGEGEASRIYRTTDGGATWIETFRNTEPTAFYNCMDFFPGGKRGLAVSDPVAGKFRIISTDDGGQSWEVLPDAGMPDSTGEANFSASGDCLTISGRDAWFGSGGAKSRIFHSTDQGLTWAATDSTIPAGEAAGVFGLAFKNPRQGIAVGGDFAAAADGVDASATTRDGKSWTNGGDLAHLGEDAAYLRRSVVVVGESGPVGGSSVSTDGGQTWRQFSEVGFHTLDCTNDGACWAAGGRGRVGTL
;
A
#
# COMPACT_ATOMS: atom_id res chain seq x y z
N MET A 1 -74.87 -30.92 -45.87
CA MET A 1 -73.67 -31.12 -45.01
C MET A 1 -72.98 -29.77 -44.83
N LEU A 2 -73.27 -29.14 -43.72
CA LEU A 2 -72.65 -27.83 -43.38
C LEU A 2 -71.47 -28.10 -42.46
N THR A 3 -70.30 -27.66 -42.86
CA THR A 3 -69.06 -27.61 -42.05
C THR A 3 -68.94 -26.27 -41.35
N ALA A 4 -68.94 -26.25 -40.03
CA ALA A 4 -68.67 -25.07 -39.25
C ALA A 4 -67.17 -24.87 -39.03
N PRO A 5 -66.63 -23.61 -39.01
CA PRO A 5 -65.22 -23.32 -38.74
C PRO A 5 -64.94 -23.26 -37.22
N LEU A 6 -63.86 -23.93 -36.80
CA LEU A 6 -63.29 -23.79 -35.43
C LEU A 6 -62.51 -22.53 -35.39
N TYR A 7 -62.84 -21.63 -34.46
CA TYR A 7 -62.00 -20.47 -34.06
C TYR A 7 -61.04 -20.91 -32.95
N ALA A 8 -59.74 -20.84 -33.23
CA ALA A 8 -58.71 -20.98 -32.19
C ALA A 8 -58.49 -19.65 -31.48
N VAL A 9 -58.74 -19.63 -30.18
CA VAL A 9 -58.41 -18.49 -29.32
C VAL A 9 -56.99 -18.61 -28.86
N ALA A 10 -56.11 -17.69 -29.31
CA ALA A 10 -54.74 -17.61 -28.83
C ALA A 10 -54.71 -16.85 -27.52
N LEU A 11 -54.33 -17.49 -26.42
CA LEU A 11 -54.00 -16.85 -25.15
C LEU A 11 -52.60 -16.18 -25.28
N VAL A 12 -52.59 -14.87 -25.26
CA VAL A 12 -51.36 -14.08 -25.09
C VAL A 12 -51.08 -13.97 -23.59
N ALA A 13 -50.09 -14.69 -23.11
CA ALA A 13 -49.60 -14.52 -21.75
C ALA A 13 -48.74 -13.24 -21.71
N LEU A 14 -49.23 -12.19 -21.03
CA LEU A 14 -48.42 -11.03 -20.67
C LEU A 14 -47.42 -11.46 -19.60
N ALA A 15 -46.13 -11.52 -19.96
CA ALA A 15 -45.03 -11.62 -18.99
C ALA A 15 -44.91 -10.28 -18.28
N ALA A 16 -45.13 -10.25 -16.96
CA ALA A 16 -44.84 -9.11 -16.12
C ALA A 16 -43.32 -8.86 -16.09
N PRO A 17 -42.84 -7.62 -16.13
CA PRO A 17 -41.41 -7.33 -16.00
C PRO A 17 -40.97 -7.80 -14.62
N VAL A 18 -39.96 -8.66 -14.59
CA VAL A 18 -39.23 -9.00 -13.36
C VAL A 18 -38.47 -7.76 -12.97
N ALA A 19 -38.90 -7.10 -11.90
CA ALA A 19 -38.12 -6.02 -11.31
C ALA A 19 -36.79 -6.60 -10.84
N SER A 20 -35.71 -6.21 -11.49
CA SER A 20 -34.36 -6.48 -11.02
C SER A 20 -34.21 -5.77 -9.67
N ALA A 21 -34.11 -6.55 -8.60
CA ALA A 21 -33.77 -6.00 -7.30
C ALA A 21 -32.38 -5.33 -7.41
N ALA A 22 -32.31 -4.05 -7.09
CA ALA A 22 -31.05 -3.37 -6.94
C ALA A 22 -30.20 -4.14 -5.92
N PRO A 23 -28.89 -4.28 -6.15
CA PRO A 23 -28.02 -4.97 -5.19
C PRO A 23 -28.07 -4.26 -3.84
N PRO A 24 -28.12 -5.00 -2.70
CA PRO A 24 -28.20 -4.40 -1.38
C PRO A 24 -26.90 -3.66 -1.07
N GLY A 25 -27.01 -2.37 -0.76
CA GLY A 25 -25.94 -1.55 -0.19
C GLY A 25 -24.87 -1.16 -1.21
N GLY A 26 -25.20 -0.26 -2.12
CA GLY A 26 -24.20 0.39 -2.95
C GLY A 26 -23.10 1.00 -2.05
N ALA A 27 -21.82 0.78 -2.39
CA ALA A 27 -20.75 1.63 -1.89
C ALA A 27 -21.21 3.09 -2.10
N ALA A 28 -21.19 3.89 -1.04
CA ALA A 28 -21.42 5.33 -1.16
C ALA A 28 -20.59 5.84 -2.36
N ASP A 29 -21.08 6.83 -3.08
CA ASP A 29 -20.30 7.44 -4.15
C ASP A 29 -19.04 8.04 -3.53
N LEU A 30 -17.93 7.27 -3.59
CA LEU A 30 -16.64 7.70 -3.09
C LEU A 30 -16.10 8.75 -4.05
N SER A 31 -15.56 9.82 -3.51
CA SER A 31 -14.93 10.89 -4.26
C SER A 31 -13.80 11.48 -3.45
N TRP A 32 -12.62 11.58 -4.02
CA TRP A 32 -11.49 12.25 -3.40
C TRP A 32 -11.72 13.76 -3.35
N ASP A 33 -11.51 14.37 -2.19
CA ASP A 33 -11.16 15.78 -2.10
C ASP A 33 -9.64 15.90 -2.24
N VAL A 34 -9.18 16.60 -3.29
CA VAL A 34 -7.77 16.59 -3.70
C VAL A 34 -7.16 17.97 -3.54
N THR A 35 -6.04 18.03 -2.83
CA THR A 35 -5.21 19.23 -2.69
C THR A 35 -3.79 18.97 -3.17
N THR A 36 -3.01 20.03 -3.41
CA THR A 36 -1.58 19.97 -3.69
C THR A 36 -0.82 20.65 -2.55
N VAL A 37 -0.01 19.87 -1.85
CA VAL A 37 0.80 20.35 -0.72
C VAL A 37 2.11 20.97 -1.23
N ASP A 38 2.85 20.23 -2.07
CA ASP A 38 4.09 20.71 -2.68
C ASP A 38 4.31 20.04 -4.04
N ALA A 39 4.12 20.80 -5.12
CA ALA A 39 4.19 20.29 -6.50
C ALA A 39 5.57 19.76 -6.90
N ASP A 40 6.65 20.07 -6.15
CA ASP A 40 7.98 19.51 -6.38
C ASP A 40 8.18 18.14 -5.71
N GLN A 41 7.24 17.66 -4.93
CA GLN A 41 7.34 16.35 -4.28
C GLN A 41 6.55 15.26 -5.01
N SER A 42 7.06 14.05 -4.98
CA SER A 42 6.32 12.82 -5.25
C SER A 42 6.19 12.08 -3.91
N PHE A 43 4.99 12.13 -3.33
CA PHE A 43 4.73 11.48 -2.05
C PHE A 43 4.49 9.97 -2.26
N ARG A 44 5.17 9.17 -1.43
CA ARG A 44 5.04 7.71 -1.43
C ARG A 44 4.97 7.11 -0.03
N GLY A 45 5.34 7.86 1.01
CA GLY A 45 5.07 7.54 2.39
C GLY A 45 3.87 8.32 2.91
N LEU A 46 2.99 7.64 3.63
CA LEU A 46 1.80 8.22 4.26
C LEU A 46 1.45 7.39 5.49
N ASP A 47 1.20 8.07 6.61
CA ASP A 47 0.57 7.46 7.78
C ASP A 47 -0.54 8.40 8.29
N ALA A 48 -1.76 7.87 8.34
CA ALA A 48 -2.95 8.55 8.81
C ALA A 48 -3.22 8.19 10.28
N VAL A 49 -2.86 9.07 11.19
CA VAL A 49 -3.12 8.89 12.63
C VAL A 49 -4.62 8.89 12.93
N ASP A 50 -5.34 9.85 12.36
CA ASP A 50 -6.78 10.02 12.47
C ASP A 50 -7.30 10.93 11.32
N ARG A 51 -8.58 11.35 11.39
CA ARG A 51 -9.16 12.22 10.35
C ARG A 51 -8.57 13.62 10.28
N ASP A 52 -7.93 14.08 11.33
CA ASP A 52 -7.38 15.44 11.42
C ASP A 52 -5.85 15.44 11.26
N THR A 53 -5.19 14.31 11.56
CA THR A 53 -3.74 14.18 11.64
C THR A 53 -3.22 13.15 10.65
N ALA A 54 -2.34 13.57 9.74
CA ALA A 54 -1.63 12.70 8.83
C ALA A 54 -0.21 13.22 8.55
N TRP A 55 0.69 12.30 8.28
CA TRP A 55 2.05 12.56 7.82
C TRP A 55 2.21 12.08 6.38
N VAL A 56 2.90 12.86 5.55
CA VAL A 56 3.30 12.44 4.20
C VAL A 56 4.77 12.69 3.97
N SER A 57 5.41 11.81 3.23
CA SER A 57 6.82 11.92 2.90
C SER A 57 7.10 11.61 1.43
N GLY A 58 8.14 12.20 0.86
CA GLY A 58 8.43 12.02 -0.55
C GLY A 58 9.82 12.46 -0.95
N ALA A 59 10.03 12.48 -2.27
CA ALA A 59 11.25 12.94 -2.90
C ALA A 59 10.98 14.08 -3.86
N SER A 60 11.92 15.03 -3.95
CA SER A 60 11.86 16.09 -4.94
C SER A 60 11.97 15.54 -6.35
N VAL A 61 11.05 15.95 -7.24
CA VAL A 61 11.09 15.60 -8.66
C VAL A 61 12.08 16.47 -9.45
N SER A 62 12.49 17.60 -8.89
CA SER A 62 13.52 18.49 -9.48
C SER A 62 14.94 18.21 -8.99
N GLY A 63 15.13 17.24 -8.06
CA GLY A 63 16.41 16.89 -7.46
C GLY A 63 16.80 17.78 -6.27
N GLY A 64 15.82 18.44 -5.65
CA GLY A 64 15.98 19.22 -4.42
C GLY A 64 15.95 18.35 -3.16
N ASP A 65 15.44 18.93 -2.07
CA ASP A 65 15.29 18.23 -0.79
C ASP A 65 14.10 17.29 -0.80
N ALA A 66 14.26 16.10 -0.24
CA ALA A 66 13.15 15.25 0.15
C ALA A 66 12.40 15.89 1.33
N ARG A 67 11.08 15.80 1.35
CA ARG A 67 10.24 16.48 2.33
C ARG A 67 9.36 15.54 3.13
N VAL A 68 9.05 15.99 4.35
CA VAL A 68 8.05 15.40 5.24
C VAL A 68 7.09 16.51 5.65
N TYR A 69 5.81 16.27 5.49
CA TYR A 69 4.76 17.20 5.88
C TYR A 69 3.84 16.59 6.92
N LEU A 70 3.33 17.42 7.81
CA LEU A 70 2.36 17.08 8.85
C LEU A 70 1.16 18.00 8.76
N THR A 71 -0.04 17.41 8.73
CA THR A 71 -1.29 18.13 9.00
C THR A 71 -1.84 17.76 10.38
N LYS A 72 -2.61 18.68 10.97
CA LYS A 72 -3.32 18.52 12.26
C LYS A 72 -4.73 19.11 12.20
N ASP A 73 -5.20 19.42 11.01
CA ASP A 73 -6.47 20.09 10.76
C ASP A 73 -7.25 19.50 9.57
N GLY A 74 -7.05 18.19 9.32
CA GLY A 74 -7.79 17.49 8.27
C GLY A 74 -7.29 17.77 6.86
N GLY A 75 -6.07 18.33 6.72
CA GLY A 75 -5.48 18.67 5.43
C GLY A 75 -5.72 20.10 4.97
N ASP A 76 -6.38 20.93 5.80
CA ASP A 76 -6.58 22.35 5.52
C ASP A 76 -5.24 23.11 5.44
N SER A 77 -4.26 22.70 6.26
CA SER A 77 -2.87 23.18 6.19
C SER A 77 -1.84 22.07 6.45
N TRP A 78 -0.63 22.28 5.94
CA TRP A 78 0.49 21.35 6.05
C TRP A 78 1.75 22.08 6.48
N ASP A 79 2.35 21.62 7.57
CA ASP A 79 3.64 22.10 8.07
C ASP A 79 4.78 21.30 7.41
N ASP A 80 5.78 21.97 6.81
CA ASP A 80 7.04 21.30 6.42
C ASP A 80 7.85 21.03 7.70
N VAL A 81 7.98 19.76 8.01
CA VAL A 81 8.66 19.26 9.22
C VAL A 81 9.86 18.38 8.89
N SER A 82 10.45 18.57 7.72
CA SER A 82 11.51 17.71 7.16
C SER A 82 12.77 17.67 8.00
N PRO A 83 13.48 16.53 8.05
CA PRO A 83 14.82 16.44 8.60
C PRO A 83 15.78 17.37 7.86
N ALA A 84 16.66 18.06 8.59
CA ALA A 84 17.69 18.87 7.97
C ALA A 84 18.70 18.00 7.18
N GLY A 85 19.15 18.47 6.02
CA GLY A 85 20.11 17.77 5.18
C GLY A 85 19.52 16.63 4.35
N SER A 86 18.25 16.72 4.00
CA SER A 86 17.50 15.75 3.20
C SER A 86 17.74 15.86 1.69
N ALA A 87 18.63 16.75 1.23
CA ALA A 87 18.97 16.89 -0.18
C ALA A 87 19.46 15.58 -0.80
N GLY A 88 18.83 15.17 -1.91
CA GLY A 88 19.15 13.94 -2.63
C GLY A 88 18.68 12.66 -1.94
N LEU A 89 17.97 12.75 -0.80
CA LEU A 89 17.29 11.60 -0.20
C LEU A 89 15.96 11.33 -0.89
N ASN A 90 15.39 10.17 -0.61
CA ASN A 90 14.08 9.75 -1.08
C ASN A 90 13.31 9.14 0.11
N PHE A 91 12.49 9.96 0.76
CA PHE A 91 11.65 9.49 1.86
C PHE A 91 10.46 8.72 1.30
N ARG A 92 10.55 7.41 1.39
CA ARG A 92 9.57 6.50 0.78
C ARG A 92 8.52 6.02 1.74
N ASP A 93 8.81 6.09 3.04
CA ASP A 93 7.96 5.55 4.07
C ASP A 93 7.99 6.44 5.32
N VAL A 94 6.85 6.53 6.00
CA VAL A 94 6.69 7.25 7.26
C VAL A 94 5.68 6.51 8.13
N GLU A 95 6.08 6.23 9.38
CA GLU A 95 5.29 5.57 10.41
C GLU A 95 5.12 6.50 11.61
N ALA A 96 3.89 6.81 11.99
CA ALA A 96 3.59 7.78 13.02
C ALA A 96 2.71 7.21 14.15
N GLU A 97 3.14 7.35 15.38
CA GLU A 97 2.31 7.03 16.53
C GLU A 97 1.24 8.11 16.80
N ASN A 98 1.54 9.35 16.45
CA ASN A 98 0.71 10.53 16.69
C ASN A 98 1.32 11.78 16.02
N ALA A 99 0.72 12.95 16.21
CA ALA A 99 1.22 14.24 15.70
C ALA A 99 2.62 14.67 16.21
N ARG A 100 3.23 13.92 17.13
CA ARG A 100 4.54 14.28 17.72
C ARG A 100 5.63 13.26 17.41
N THR A 101 5.26 11.99 17.33
CA THR A 101 6.20 10.87 17.21
C THR A 101 6.01 10.22 15.85
N ALA A 102 7.05 10.26 15.03
CA ALA A 102 7.10 9.61 13.75
C ALA A 102 8.52 9.13 13.42
N THR A 103 8.58 8.14 12.56
CA THR A 103 9.81 7.57 11.99
C THR A 103 9.71 7.66 10.47
N VAL A 104 10.75 8.08 9.78
CA VAL A 104 10.78 8.17 8.31
C VAL A 104 11.96 7.41 7.75
N LEU A 105 11.72 6.64 6.69
CA LEU A 105 12.72 5.86 5.97
C LEU A 105 13.07 6.55 4.65
N ALA A 106 14.35 6.88 4.47
CA ALA A 106 14.94 7.19 3.18
C ALA A 106 15.45 5.91 2.53
N ILE A 107 15.03 5.65 1.29
CA ILE A 107 15.46 4.51 0.49
C ILE A 107 16.71 4.84 -0.33
N GLY A 108 17.42 3.83 -0.79
CA GLY A 108 18.56 3.93 -1.68
C GLY A 108 19.64 2.90 -1.34
N GLU A 109 20.61 2.73 -2.23
CA GLU A 109 21.73 1.82 -2.01
C GLU A 109 22.68 2.34 -0.92
N GLY A 110 23.25 1.44 -0.15
CA GLY A 110 24.26 1.75 0.85
C GLY A 110 23.77 2.82 1.84
N GLU A 111 24.60 3.85 2.08
CA GLU A 111 24.31 4.90 3.04
C GLU A 111 23.14 5.84 2.66
N ALA A 112 22.53 5.70 1.49
CA ALA A 112 21.32 6.43 1.15
C ALA A 112 20.10 5.86 1.93
N SER A 113 20.10 4.58 2.28
CA SER A 113 19.11 4.00 3.19
C SER A 113 19.37 4.46 4.62
N ARG A 114 18.44 5.26 5.17
CA ARG A 114 18.53 5.86 6.51
C ARG A 114 17.17 5.91 7.17
N ILE A 115 17.15 5.84 8.48
CA ILE A 115 15.95 6.06 9.27
C ILE A 115 16.17 7.24 10.21
N TYR A 116 15.20 8.14 10.23
CA TYR A 116 15.13 9.29 11.12
C TYR A 116 13.91 9.17 12.03
N ARG A 117 14.02 9.63 13.26
CA ARG A 117 12.93 9.62 14.23
C ARG A 117 12.77 10.99 14.88
N THR A 118 11.51 11.40 15.07
CA THR A 118 11.12 12.59 15.84
C THR A 118 10.22 12.21 17.00
N THR A 119 10.19 13.05 18.05
CA THR A 119 9.26 12.96 19.20
C THR A 119 8.64 14.31 19.55
N ASP A 120 8.88 15.31 18.71
CA ASP A 120 8.44 16.70 18.94
C ASP A 120 7.69 17.30 17.73
N GLY A 121 7.14 16.43 16.86
CA GLY A 121 6.36 16.86 15.69
C GLY A 121 7.22 17.34 14.54
N GLY A 122 8.44 16.78 14.42
CA GLY A 122 9.39 17.12 13.36
C GLY A 122 10.20 18.39 13.62
N ALA A 123 10.05 19.02 14.81
CA ALA A 123 10.91 20.16 15.18
C ALA A 123 12.39 19.76 15.26
N THR A 124 12.65 18.52 15.71
CA THR A 124 13.96 17.89 15.64
C THR A 124 13.89 16.45 15.17
N TRP A 125 14.88 16.00 14.42
CA TRP A 125 15.03 14.64 13.95
C TRP A 125 16.38 14.08 14.35
N ILE A 126 16.37 12.81 14.76
CA ILE A 126 17.59 12.04 15.08
C ILE A 126 17.71 10.94 14.03
N GLU A 127 18.85 10.83 13.35
CA GLU A 127 19.17 9.68 12.52
C GLU A 127 19.43 8.49 13.45
N THR A 128 18.56 7.48 13.38
CA THR A 128 18.58 6.29 14.26
C THR A 128 19.13 5.06 13.57
N PHE A 129 19.23 5.10 12.24
CA PHE A 129 19.86 4.07 11.43
C PHE A 129 20.50 4.66 10.19
N ARG A 130 21.68 4.16 9.86
CA ARG A 130 22.36 4.36 8.58
C ARG A 130 22.87 3.02 8.09
N ASN A 131 22.44 2.61 6.91
CA ASN A 131 22.93 1.38 6.31
C ASN A 131 24.41 1.49 5.93
N THR A 132 25.18 0.45 6.22
CA THR A 132 26.61 0.34 5.89
C THR A 132 26.90 -0.80 4.91
N GLU A 133 25.89 -1.61 4.56
CA GLU A 133 26.01 -2.66 3.55
C GLU A 133 25.82 -2.02 2.15
N PRO A 134 26.84 -2.01 1.29
CA PRO A 134 26.81 -1.26 0.04
C PRO A 134 25.69 -1.69 -0.93
N THR A 135 25.30 -2.97 -0.87
CA THR A 135 24.29 -3.55 -1.78
C THR A 135 22.89 -3.63 -1.18
N ALA A 136 22.73 -3.29 0.09
CA ALA A 136 21.41 -3.25 0.71
C ALA A 136 20.66 -1.97 0.32
N PHE A 137 19.38 -2.13 0.05
CA PHE A 137 18.45 -1.08 -0.33
C PHE A 137 17.17 -1.26 0.49
N TYR A 138 17.02 -0.53 1.60
CA TYR A 138 15.84 -0.64 2.45
C TYR A 138 14.66 0.08 1.81
N ASN A 139 13.52 -0.60 1.75
CA ASN A 139 12.36 -0.22 0.96
C ASN A 139 11.19 0.31 1.80
N CYS A 140 10.86 -0.37 2.89
CA CYS A 140 9.72 -0.06 3.76
C CYS A 140 9.95 -0.58 5.18
N MET A 141 9.16 -0.06 6.11
CA MET A 141 9.17 -0.43 7.52
C MET A 141 7.73 -0.48 8.05
N ASP A 142 7.51 -1.17 9.17
CA ASP A 142 6.26 -1.15 9.90
C ASP A 142 6.49 -1.55 11.37
N PHE A 143 5.59 -1.16 12.25
CA PHE A 143 5.69 -1.40 13.69
C PHE A 143 4.61 -2.36 14.20
N PHE A 144 5.00 -3.29 15.05
CA PHE A 144 4.07 -4.13 15.78
C PHE A 144 3.20 -3.32 16.74
N PRO A 145 1.97 -3.79 17.05
CA PRO A 145 1.10 -3.12 17.99
C PRO A 145 1.81 -2.76 19.30
N GLY A 146 1.71 -1.48 19.67
CA GLY A 146 2.42 -0.92 20.82
C GLY A 146 3.68 -0.14 20.48
N GLY A 147 4.08 -0.07 19.19
CA GLY A 147 5.08 0.85 18.64
C GLY A 147 6.52 0.64 19.12
N LYS A 148 6.80 -0.42 19.91
CA LYS A 148 8.17 -0.68 20.41
C LYS A 148 9.01 -1.50 19.46
N ARG A 149 8.43 -2.56 18.93
CA ARG A 149 9.09 -3.42 17.96
C ARG A 149 8.67 -3.01 16.56
N GLY A 150 9.64 -2.93 15.66
CA GLY A 150 9.42 -2.66 14.25
C GLY A 150 10.38 -3.46 13.39
N LEU A 151 10.07 -3.56 12.11
CA LEU A 151 10.89 -4.18 11.08
C LEU A 151 11.08 -3.22 9.92
N ALA A 152 12.20 -3.34 9.21
CA ALA A 152 12.35 -2.78 7.88
C ALA A 152 12.99 -3.81 6.95
N VAL A 153 12.53 -3.86 5.70
CA VAL A 153 12.97 -4.81 4.69
C VAL A 153 13.83 -4.13 3.64
N SER A 154 14.94 -4.78 3.30
CA SER A 154 15.82 -4.42 2.18
C SER A 154 15.73 -5.45 1.09
N ASP A 155 16.03 -5.05 -0.12
CA ASP A 155 16.33 -5.96 -1.23
C ASP A 155 17.35 -7.05 -0.84
N PRO A 156 17.38 -8.16 -1.60
CA PRO A 156 18.26 -9.26 -1.28
C PRO A 156 19.74 -8.90 -1.28
N VAL A 157 20.42 -9.21 -0.18
CA VAL A 157 21.88 -9.21 -0.06
C VAL A 157 22.33 -10.67 -0.09
N ALA A 158 23.23 -11.03 -0.99
CA ALA A 158 23.67 -12.40 -1.20
C ALA A 158 22.52 -13.41 -1.43
N GLY A 159 21.47 -12.98 -2.13
CA GLY A 159 20.32 -13.81 -2.50
C GLY A 159 19.25 -13.97 -1.41
N LYS A 160 19.28 -13.18 -0.34
CA LYS A 160 18.28 -13.18 0.73
C LYS A 160 17.85 -11.78 1.10
N PHE A 161 16.55 -11.55 1.26
CA PHE A 161 16.04 -10.29 1.80
C PHE A 161 16.68 -10.01 3.17
N ARG A 162 17.12 -8.77 3.36
CA ARG A 162 17.77 -8.35 4.61
C ARG A 162 16.77 -7.59 5.47
N ILE A 163 16.68 -7.99 6.72
CA ILE A 163 15.74 -7.38 7.68
C ILE A 163 16.54 -6.67 8.77
N ILE A 164 16.11 -5.48 9.15
CA ILE A 164 16.50 -4.86 10.42
C ILE A 164 15.30 -4.80 11.34
N SER A 165 15.55 -4.78 12.64
CA SER A 165 14.51 -4.63 13.65
C SER A 165 14.90 -3.61 14.71
N THR A 166 13.88 -3.04 15.33
CA THR A 166 13.96 -2.24 16.56
C THR A 166 13.15 -2.89 17.66
N ASP A 167 13.57 -2.74 18.91
CA ASP A 167 12.83 -3.14 20.12
C ASP A 167 12.58 -1.94 21.06
N ASP A 168 12.99 -0.75 20.64
CA ASP A 168 12.95 0.49 21.44
C ASP A 168 12.16 1.63 20.77
N GLY A 169 11.27 1.28 19.81
CA GLY A 169 10.42 2.24 19.11
C GLY A 169 11.17 3.07 18.08
N GLY A 170 12.13 2.45 17.39
CA GLY A 170 12.89 3.09 16.32
C GLY A 170 14.02 3.99 16.79
N GLN A 171 14.40 3.94 18.07
CA GLN A 171 15.55 4.70 18.60
C GLN A 171 16.88 4.07 18.15
N SER A 172 16.91 2.76 17.94
CA SER A 172 18.02 2.02 17.36
C SER A 172 17.54 0.83 16.53
N TRP A 173 18.34 0.40 15.58
CA TRP A 173 18.02 -0.70 14.68
C TRP A 173 19.19 -1.67 14.58
N GLU A 174 18.89 -2.95 14.52
CA GLU A 174 19.87 -4.02 14.34
C GLU A 174 19.50 -4.94 13.21
N VAL A 175 20.53 -5.50 12.53
CA VAL A 175 20.34 -6.47 11.45
C VAL A 175 19.99 -7.83 12.03
N LEU A 176 18.87 -8.40 11.59
CA LEU A 176 18.48 -9.76 11.96
C LEU A 176 19.30 -10.81 11.21
N PRO A 177 19.53 -12.00 11.79
CA PRO A 177 20.16 -13.13 11.10
C PRO A 177 19.32 -13.58 9.89
N ASP A 178 19.99 -13.91 8.78
CA ASP A 178 19.36 -14.33 7.52
C ASP A 178 19.11 -15.85 7.41
N ALA A 179 19.47 -16.63 8.41
CA ALA A 179 19.33 -18.08 8.39
C ALA A 179 17.89 -18.56 8.19
N GLY A 180 16.92 -17.79 8.69
CA GLY A 180 15.48 -18.04 8.56
C GLY A 180 14.83 -17.46 7.29
N MET A 181 15.60 -16.79 6.43
CA MET A 181 15.09 -16.19 5.19
C MET A 181 15.25 -17.16 4.02
N PRO A 182 14.18 -17.42 3.23
CA PRO A 182 14.26 -18.20 1.99
C PRO A 182 15.19 -17.57 0.96
N ASP A 183 15.71 -18.41 0.03
CA ASP A 183 16.40 -17.90 -1.16
C ASP A 183 15.49 -17.01 -2.00
N SER A 184 16.01 -15.85 -2.36
CA SER A 184 15.31 -14.77 -3.08
C SER A 184 16.16 -14.22 -4.22
N THR A 185 17.04 -15.07 -4.77
CA THR A 185 17.91 -14.70 -5.90
C THR A 185 17.08 -14.23 -7.09
N GLY A 186 17.36 -13.01 -7.56
CA GLY A 186 16.67 -12.38 -8.69
C GLY A 186 15.32 -11.76 -8.36
N GLU A 187 14.94 -11.71 -7.08
CA GLU A 187 13.77 -10.96 -6.61
C GLU A 187 14.19 -9.60 -6.07
N ALA A 188 13.22 -8.69 -6.00
CA ALA A 188 13.33 -7.38 -5.35
C ALA A 188 12.04 -7.10 -4.57
N ASN A 189 12.11 -6.24 -3.57
CA ASN A 189 10.94 -5.70 -2.89
C ASN A 189 10.62 -4.33 -3.51
N PHE A 190 9.45 -4.21 -4.14
CA PHE A 190 9.07 -2.98 -4.83
C PHE A 190 8.44 -1.98 -3.88
N SER A 191 9.16 -0.93 -3.53
CA SER A 191 8.66 0.17 -2.69
C SER A 191 7.84 1.17 -3.52
N ALA A 192 6.68 0.76 -4.00
CA ALA A 192 5.74 1.68 -4.65
C ALA A 192 5.16 2.67 -3.63
N SER A 193 4.87 2.18 -2.41
CA SER A 193 4.47 2.93 -1.22
C SER A 193 5.27 2.48 0.01
N GLY A 194 4.93 2.95 1.22
CA GLY A 194 5.39 2.42 2.50
C GLY A 194 4.89 1.01 2.78
N ASP A 195 3.73 0.63 2.26
CA ASP A 195 3.02 -0.61 2.58
C ASP A 195 3.55 -1.87 1.85
N CYS A 196 4.80 -1.86 1.39
CA CYS A 196 5.45 -3.06 0.85
C CYS A 196 5.86 -4.06 1.95
N LEU A 197 5.88 -3.64 3.21
CA LEU A 197 5.93 -4.44 4.43
C LEU A 197 4.71 -4.06 5.29
N THR A 198 3.99 -5.04 5.80
CA THR A 198 2.79 -4.80 6.63
C THR A 198 2.75 -5.74 7.81
N ILE A 199 2.40 -5.22 8.98
CA ILE A 199 2.28 -5.95 10.24
C ILE A 199 0.82 -6.00 10.71
N SER A 200 0.34 -7.17 11.08
CA SER A 200 -0.97 -7.34 11.69
C SER A 200 -0.89 -8.29 12.89
N GLY A 201 -1.16 -7.76 14.08
CA GLY A 201 -1.03 -8.52 15.32
C GLY A 201 0.42 -8.87 15.64
N ARG A 202 0.80 -10.14 15.50
CA ARG A 202 2.18 -10.61 15.71
C ARG A 202 2.88 -11.07 14.44
N ASP A 203 2.16 -11.04 13.35
CA ASP A 203 2.62 -11.53 12.06
C ASP A 203 3.04 -10.35 11.18
N ALA A 204 4.02 -10.58 10.32
CA ALA A 204 4.51 -9.60 9.35
C ALA A 204 4.54 -10.22 7.94
N TRP A 205 4.24 -9.40 6.93
CA TRP A 205 4.30 -9.79 5.52
C TRP A 205 5.00 -8.74 4.69
N PHE A 206 5.72 -9.17 3.66
CA PHE A 206 6.18 -8.28 2.60
C PHE A 206 6.07 -8.96 1.23
N GLY A 207 5.98 -8.14 0.18
CA GLY A 207 5.87 -8.60 -1.19
C GLY A 207 7.21 -8.60 -1.93
N SER A 208 7.30 -9.42 -2.99
CA SER A 208 8.42 -9.39 -3.94
C SER A 208 7.94 -9.39 -5.39
N GLY A 209 8.85 -9.06 -6.29
CA GLY A 209 8.70 -9.18 -7.73
C GLY A 209 10.07 -9.52 -8.37
N GLY A 210 10.17 -9.41 -9.67
CA GLY A 210 11.35 -9.81 -10.41
C GLY A 210 11.25 -11.25 -10.91
N ALA A 211 12.23 -12.10 -10.59
CA ALA A 211 12.26 -13.51 -11.03
C ALA A 211 11.07 -14.33 -10.52
N LYS A 212 10.47 -13.92 -9.40
CA LYS A 212 9.26 -14.50 -8.81
C LYS A 212 8.45 -13.37 -8.18
N SER A 213 7.14 -13.57 -8.10
CA SER A 213 6.23 -12.70 -7.35
C SER A 213 5.67 -13.49 -6.17
N ARG A 214 6.20 -13.20 -4.99
CA ARG A 214 5.90 -13.95 -3.77
C ARG A 214 5.48 -13.03 -2.63
N ILE A 215 4.81 -13.61 -1.65
CA ILE A 215 4.54 -12.95 -0.37
C ILE A 215 5.26 -13.74 0.71
N PHE A 216 6.10 -13.05 1.46
CA PHE A 216 6.84 -13.56 2.59
C PHE A 216 6.03 -13.31 3.85
N HIS A 217 5.94 -14.32 4.72
CA HIS A 217 5.19 -14.28 5.97
C HIS A 217 6.04 -14.75 7.14
N SER A 218 6.11 -13.94 8.19
CA SER A 218 6.72 -14.27 9.48
C SER A 218 5.68 -14.32 10.59
N THR A 219 5.73 -15.33 11.44
CA THR A 219 4.89 -15.49 12.64
C THR A 219 5.66 -15.31 13.94
N ASP A 220 6.95 -15.01 13.85
CA ASP A 220 7.89 -14.88 14.97
C ASP A 220 8.61 -13.53 14.98
N GLN A 221 7.90 -12.50 14.47
CA GLN A 221 8.36 -11.11 14.48
C GLN A 221 9.65 -10.87 13.67
N GLY A 222 9.73 -11.49 12.49
CA GLY A 222 10.79 -11.26 11.52
C GLY A 222 12.01 -12.17 11.63
N LEU A 223 12.02 -13.14 12.57
CA LEU A 223 13.15 -14.04 12.75
C LEU A 223 13.22 -15.14 11.69
N THR A 224 12.06 -15.68 11.29
CA THR A 224 11.94 -16.65 10.19
C THR A 224 10.80 -16.30 9.26
N TRP A 225 10.95 -16.67 8.00
CA TRP A 225 10.02 -16.33 6.93
C TRP A 225 9.65 -17.53 6.09
N ALA A 226 8.40 -17.64 5.72
CA ALA A 226 7.91 -18.57 4.71
C ALA A 226 7.48 -17.77 3.47
N ALA A 227 7.79 -18.25 2.27
CA ALA A 227 7.44 -17.58 1.03
C ALA A 227 6.39 -18.40 0.26
N THR A 228 5.38 -17.73 -0.25
CA THR A 228 4.27 -18.32 -1.04
C THR A 228 4.06 -17.50 -2.31
N ASP A 229 3.73 -18.13 -3.43
CA ASP A 229 3.40 -17.44 -4.66
C ASP A 229 2.19 -16.51 -4.46
N SER A 230 2.30 -15.29 -4.98
CA SER A 230 1.29 -14.23 -4.77
C SER A 230 0.06 -14.35 -5.68
N THR A 231 0.16 -15.06 -6.80
CA THR A 231 -0.73 -15.05 -7.98
C THR A 231 -0.66 -13.78 -8.84
N ILE A 232 0.00 -12.72 -8.37
CA ILE A 232 0.27 -11.51 -9.17
C ILE A 232 1.44 -11.81 -10.12
N PRO A 233 1.41 -11.37 -11.39
CA PRO A 233 2.46 -11.65 -12.36
C PRO A 233 3.85 -11.23 -11.89
N ALA A 234 4.86 -12.04 -12.20
CA ALA A 234 6.27 -11.74 -11.98
C ALA A 234 6.89 -11.15 -13.24
N GLY A 235 7.91 -10.30 -13.09
CA GLY A 235 8.63 -9.68 -14.20
C GLY A 235 9.66 -8.67 -13.70
N GLU A 236 10.54 -8.20 -14.59
CA GLU A 236 11.56 -7.20 -14.26
C GLU A 236 10.97 -5.94 -13.62
N ALA A 237 9.75 -5.56 -14.05
CA ALA A 237 8.99 -4.41 -13.57
C ALA A 237 7.67 -4.83 -12.89
N ALA A 238 7.50 -6.12 -12.55
CA ALA A 238 6.26 -6.68 -12.10
C ALA A 238 6.40 -7.50 -10.81
N GLY A 239 5.37 -7.42 -9.95
CA GLY A 239 5.28 -8.12 -8.69
C GLY A 239 4.25 -7.55 -7.75
N VAL A 240 4.37 -7.88 -6.48
CA VAL A 240 3.59 -7.32 -5.38
C VAL A 240 4.18 -5.97 -4.99
N PHE A 241 3.34 -4.94 -4.89
CA PHE A 241 3.74 -3.57 -4.55
C PHE A 241 3.26 -3.16 -3.16
N GLY A 242 2.02 -3.49 -2.79
CA GLY A 242 1.41 -3.13 -1.52
C GLY A 242 0.62 -4.28 -0.90
N LEU A 243 0.47 -4.24 0.41
CA LEU A 243 -0.23 -5.24 1.20
C LEU A 243 -1.10 -4.54 2.25
N ALA A 244 -2.32 -5.02 2.44
CA ALA A 244 -3.17 -4.58 3.54
C ALA A 244 -3.79 -5.77 4.27
N PHE A 245 -3.86 -5.69 5.59
CA PHE A 245 -4.44 -6.73 6.42
C PHE A 245 -5.52 -6.17 7.35
N LYS A 246 -6.71 -6.74 7.28
CA LYS A 246 -7.77 -6.49 8.23
C LYS A 246 -7.53 -7.19 9.58
N ASN A 247 -6.85 -8.30 9.54
CA ASN A 247 -6.40 -9.12 10.67
C ASN A 247 -5.41 -10.16 10.12
N PRO A 248 -4.67 -10.91 10.96
CA PRO A 248 -3.62 -11.83 10.49
C PRO A 248 -4.07 -12.95 9.54
N ARG A 249 -5.37 -13.10 9.30
CA ARG A 249 -5.91 -14.13 8.42
C ARG A 249 -6.54 -13.57 7.14
N GLN A 250 -6.93 -12.31 7.15
CA GLN A 250 -7.64 -11.68 6.05
C GLN A 250 -6.86 -10.48 5.53
N GLY A 251 -6.33 -10.61 4.34
CA GLY A 251 -5.52 -9.59 3.70
C GLY A 251 -5.71 -9.55 2.19
N ILE A 252 -5.17 -8.51 1.61
CA ILE A 252 -5.08 -8.28 0.19
C ILE A 252 -3.65 -7.89 -0.18
N ALA A 253 -3.19 -8.32 -1.33
CA ALA A 253 -1.99 -7.86 -2.00
C ALA A 253 -2.38 -7.21 -3.31
N VAL A 254 -1.70 -6.15 -3.67
CA VAL A 254 -1.86 -5.46 -4.96
C VAL A 254 -0.50 -5.29 -5.62
N GLY A 255 -0.51 -5.15 -6.94
CA GLY A 255 0.72 -5.02 -7.71
C GLY A 255 0.43 -4.83 -9.19
N GLY A 256 1.23 -5.46 -10.03
CA GLY A 256 1.13 -5.40 -11.48
C GLY A 256 2.49 -5.16 -12.11
N ASP A 257 2.50 -4.57 -13.29
CA ASP A 257 3.71 -4.21 -14.04
C ASP A 257 3.75 -2.69 -14.26
N PHE A 258 4.71 -1.98 -13.62
CA PHE A 258 4.81 -0.53 -13.79
C PHE A 258 5.27 -0.11 -15.20
N ALA A 259 5.80 -1.03 -16.01
CA ALA A 259 6.05 -0.78 -17.43
C ALA A 259 4.78 -0.93 -18.28
N ALA A 260 3.72 -1.56 -17.76
CA ALA A 260 2.42 -1.75 -18.38
C ALA A 260 1.27 -1.29 -17.46
N ALA A 261 1.38 -0.13 -16.87
CA ALA A 261 0.56 0.37 -15.77
C ALA A 261 -0.97 0.38 -16.03
N ALA A 262 -1.38 0.40 -17.29
CA ALA A 262 -2.79 0.32 -17.70
C ALA A 262 -3.35 -1.13 -17.64
N ASP A 263 -2.48 -2.14 -17.47
CA ASP A 263 -2.88 -3.53 -17.32
C ASP A 263 -3.11 -3.86 -15.85
N GLY A 264 -4.35 -4.04 -15.49
CA GLY A 264 -4.77 -4.40 -14.13
C GLY A 264 -5.19 -5.86 -14.00
N VAL A 265 -4.99 -6.67 -15.05
CA VAL A 265 -5.32 -8.11 -15.01
C VAL A 265 -4.39 -8.82 -14.03
N ASP A 266 -4.97 -9.66 -13.17
CA ASP A 266 -4.27 -10.37 -12.09
C ASP A 266 -3.46 -9.45 -11.14
N ALA A 267 -3.76 -8.15 -11.09
CA ALA A 267 -3.05 -7.16 -10.28
C ALA A 267 -3.48 -7.17 -8.79
N SER A 268 -4.32 -8.09 -8.38
CA SER A 268 -4.72 -8.27 -6.98
C SER A 268 -4.74 -9.73 -6.56
N ALA A 269 -4.45 -9.98 -5.29
CA ALA A 269 -4.55 -11.30 -4.66
C ALA A 269 -5.16 -11.18 -3.27
N THR A 270 -5.85 -12.22 -2.81
CA THR A 270 -6.53 -12.23 -1.49
C THR A 270 -6.14 -13.44 -0.68
N THR A 271 -6.11 -13.28 0.64
CA THR A 271 -5.92 -14.39 1.59
C THR A 271 -7.02 -14.44 2.62
N ARG A 272 -7.33 -15.65 3.12
CA ARG A 272 -8.25 -15.91 4.22
C ARG A 272 -7.63 -16.68 5.38
N ASP A 273 -6.35 -16.98 5.28
CA ASP A 273 -5.57 -17.68 6.30
C ASP A 273 -4.24 -17.00 6.61
N GLY A 274 -3.89 -15.91 5.87
CA GLY A 274 -2.63 -15.18 5.97
C GLY A 274 -1.44 -15.89 5.35
N LYS A 275 -1.63 -17.05 4.72
CA LYS A 275 -0.54 -17.95 4.28
C LYS A 275 -0.64 -18.34 2.81
N SER A 276 -1.84 -18.60 2.34
CA SER A 276 -2.10 -18.96 0.95
C SER A 276 -2.85 -17.84 0.25
N TRP A 277 -2.52 -17.61 -1.02
CA TRP A 277 -3.07 -16.52 -1.80
C TRP A 277 -3.83 -17.05 -3.00
N THR A 278 -4.93 -16.41 -3.31
CA THR A 278 -5.73 -16.69 -4.49
C THR A 278 -5.88 -15.41 -5.29
N ASN A 279 -5.94 -15.55 -6.61
CA ASN A 279 -6.20 -14.42 -7.49
C ASN A 279 -7.45 -13.66 -7.00
N GLY A 280 -7.36 -12.33 -6.94
CA GLY A 280 -8.45 -11.40 -6.71
C GLY A 280 -9.16 -11.07 -8.03
N GLY A 281 -10.01 -10.08 -8.03
CA GLY A 281 -10.56 -9.54 -9.28
C GLY A 281 -9.56 -8.63 -9.99
N ASP A 282 -9.79 -8.43 -11.29
CA ASP A 282 -8.98 -7.51 -12.08
C ASP A 282 -9.23 -6.06 -11.68
N LEU A 283 -8.17 -5.28 -11.59
CA LEU A 283 -8.21 -3.83 -11.45
C LEU A 283 -8.33 -3.15 -12.82
N ALA A 284 -8.63 -1.87 -12.86
CA ALA A 284 -8.62 -1.08 -14.08
C ALA A 284 -7.21 -0.57 -14.46
N HIS A 285 -6.25 -0.71 -13.54
CA HIS A 285 -4.86 -0.28 -13.63
C HIS A 285 -4.03 -1.06 -12.60
N LEU A 286 -2.71 -0.94 -12.62
CA LEU A 286 -1.87 -1.51 -11.56
C LEU A 286 -2.32 -0.99 -10.17
N GLY A 287 -2.13 -1.80 -9.13
CA GLY A 287 -2.32 -1.39 -7.74
C GLY A 287 -0.96 -1.11 -7.09
N GLU A 288 -0.76 0.12 -6.58
CA GLU A 288 0.45 0.42 -5.82
C GLU A 288 0.24 0.24 -4.33
N ASP A 289 -0.97 0.57 -3.85
CA ASP A 289 -1.32 0.47 -2.45
C ASP A 289 -2.79 0.14 -2.21
N ALA A 290 -3.09 -0.39 -1.02
CA ALA A 290 -4.42 -0.81 -0.62
C ALA A 290 -4.69 -0.56 0.86
N ALA A 291 -5.91 -0.17 1.21
CA ALA A 291 -6.32 -0.04 2.60
C ALA A 291 -7.77 -0.53 2.84
N TYR A 292 -8.05 -0.96 4.05
CA TYR A 292 -9.39 -1.34 4.46
C TYR A 292 -10.18 -0.13 4.97
N LEU A 293 -11.17 0.30 4.19
CA LEU A 293 -12.17 1.27 4.62
C LEU A 293 -13.40 0.53 5.16
N ARG A 294 -13.47 0.33 6.48
CA ARG A 294 -14.57 -0.41 7.15
C ARG A 294 -14.71 -1.86 6.64
N ARG A 295 -15.65 -2.11 5.72
CA ARG A 295 -15.88 -3.44 5.10
C ARG A 295 -15.41 -3.51 3.66
N SER A 296 -15.07 -2.37 3.08
CA SER A 296 -14.56 -2.25 1.72
C SER A 296 -13.04 -2.29 1.72
N VAL A 297 -12.48 -2.54 0.55
CA VAL A 297 -11.05 -2.33 0.28
C VAL A 297 -10.96 -1.25 -0.78
N VAL A 298 -10.10 -0.28 -0.56
CA VAL A 298 -9.74 0.75 -1.53
C VAL A 298 -8.33 0.43 -2.06
N VAL A 299 -8.12 0.60 -3.35
CA VAL A 299 -6.83 0.44 -4.03
C VAL A 299 -6.55 1.70 -4.81
N VAL A 300 -5.32 2.15 -4.76
CA VAL A 300 -4.80 3.26 -5.55
C VAL A 300 -3.61 2.81 -6.38
N GLY A 301 -3.34 3.50 -7.48
CA GLY A 301 -2.15 3.30 -8.28
C GLY A 301 -1.91 4.48 -9.20
N GLU A 302 -0.63 4.77 -9.48
CA GLU A 302 -0.20 5.84 -10.37
C GLU A 302 1.13 5.49 -11.04
N SER A 303 1.18 5.53 -12.37
CA SER A 303 2.43 5.43 -13.12
C SER A 303 2.36 6.37 -14.33
N GLY A 304 3.10 7.46 -14.26
CA GLY A 304 3.06 8.50 -15.29
C GLY A 304 1.66 9.10 -15.47
N PRO A 305 1.07 9.04 -16.67
CA PRO A 305 -0.29 9.54 -16.91
C PRO A 305 -1.39 8.52 -16.56
N VAL A 306 -1.04 7.28 -16.26
CA VAL A 306 -1.99 6.22 -15.92
C VAL A 306 -2.15 6.17 -14.42
N GLY A 307 -3.40 6.14 -13.97
CA GLY A 307 -3.69 6.01 -12.55
C GLY A 307 -5.17 5.86 -12.30
N GLY A 308 -5.50 5.60 -11.05
CA GLY A 308 -6.88 5.50 -10.62
C GLY A 308 -7.02 5.03 -9.19
N SER A 309 -8.27 5.04 -8.76
CA SER A 309 -8.68 4.52 -7.45
C SER A 309 -9.87 3.62 -7.61
N SER A 310 -9.78 2.43 -7.05
CA SER A 310 -10.79 1.37 -7.16
C SER A 310 -11.28 0.93 -5.78
N VAL A 311 -12.51 0.44 -5.71
CA VAL A 311 -13.10 -0.07 -4.47
C VAL A 311 -13.70 -1.45 -4.70
N SER A 312 -13.48 -2.35 -3.75
CA SER A 312 -14.16 -3.64 -3.62
C SER A 312 -15.01 -3.67 -2.36
N THR A 313 -16.23 -4.20 -2.47
CA THR A 313 -17.15 -4.42 -1.33
C THR A 313 -17.34 -5.90 -1.00
N ASP A 314 -16.69 -6.79 -1.72
CA ASP A 314 -16.77 -8.25 -1.61
C ASP A 314 -15.45 -8.92 -1.25
N GLY A 315 -14.51 -8.12 -0.72
CA GLY A 315 -13.21 -8.60 -0.22
C GLY A 315 -12.20 -8.86 -1.33
N GLY A 316 -12.23 -8.07 -2.40
CA GLY A 316 -11.26 -8.11 -3.48
C GLY A 316 -11.64 -9.07 -4.61
N GLN A 317 -12.90 -9.55 -4.67
CA GLN A 317 -13.35 -10.45 -5.74
C GLN A 317 -13.77 -9.67 -7.00
N THR A 318 -14.35 -8.49 -6.81
CA THR A 318 -14.71 -7.58 -7.89
C THR A 318 -14.32 -6.15 -7.53
N TRP A 319 -13.96 -5.38 -8.55
CA TRP A 319 -13.50 -4.01 -8.38
C TRP A 319 -14.32 -3.03 -9.21
N ARG A 320 -14.57 -1.87 -8.66
CA ARG A 320 -15.16 -0.73 -9.35
C ARG A 320 -14.23 0.47 -9.24
N GLN A 321 -13.73 0.95 -10.35
CA GLN A 321 -13.02 2.23 -10.38
C GLN A 321 -14.02 3.35 -10.03
N PHE A 322 -13.68 4.19 -9.06
CA PHE A 322 -14.52 5.32 -8.65
C PHE A 322 -13.88 6.67 -8.97
N SER A 323 -12.57 6.68 -9.28
CA SER A 323 -11.82 7.89 -9.65
C SER A 323 -10.73 7.54 -10.66
N GLU A 324 -10.48 8.48 -11.59
CA GLU A 324 -9.30 8.44 -12.47
C GLU A 324 -8.07 9.08 -11.81
N VAL A 325 -8.23 9.69 -10.64
CA VAL A 325 -7.11 10.22 -9.87
C VAL A 325 -6.39 9.03 -9.23
N GLY A 326 -5.12 8.89 -9.55
CA GLY A 326 -4.21 7.92 -8.95
C GLY A 326 -3.39 8.56 -7.84
N PHE A 327 -2.92 7.70 -6.94
CA PHE A 327 -2.00 8.01 -5.86
C PHE A 327 -1.01 6.85 -5.72
N HIS A 328 0.12 7.11 -5.06
CA HIS A 328 1.12 6.08 -4.79
C HIS A 328 0.86 5.34 -3.48
N THR A 329 0.29 6.02 -2.50
CA THR A 329 0.09 5.49 -1.15
C THR A 329 -1.29 5.83 -0.62
N LEU A 330 -1.81 5.00 0.29
CA LEU A 330 -3.15 5.08 0.84
C LEU A 330 -3.18 4.52 2.25
N ASP A 331 -3.73 5.26 3.19
CA ASP A 331 -4.03 4.74 4.51
C ASP A 331 -5.44 5.13 4.96
N CYS A 332 -6.10 4.23 5.71
CA CYS A 332 -7.47 4.43 6.20
C CYS A 332 -7.55 4.17 7.69
N THR A 333 -8.01 5.14 8.42
CA THR A 333 -8.13 5.10 9.87
C THR A 333 -9.35 4.32 10.36
N ASN A 334 -9.32 3.89 11.61
CA ASN A 334 -10.43 3.17 12.23
C ASN A 334 -11.71 3.98 12.37
N ASP A 335 -11.64 5.31 12.38
CA ASP A 335 -12.80 6.21 12.40
C ASP A 335 -13.44 6.40 11.02
N GLY A 336 -12.82 5.83 9.98
CA GLY A 336 -13.32 5.73 8.63
C GLY A 336 -12.98 6.93 7.74
N ALA A 337 -11.93 7.67 8.05
CA ALA A 337 -11.26 8.58 7.13
C ALA A 337 -10.24 7.79 6.31
N CYS A 338 -10.04 8.17 5.05
CA CYS A 338 -8.93 7.68 4.25
C CYS A 338 -8.13 8.86 3.70
N TRP A 339 -6.83 8.68 3.67
CA TRP A 339 -5.87 9.60 3.09
C TRP A 339 -5.13 8.90 1.96
N ALA A 340 -4.81 9.62 0.91
CA ALA A 340 -3.97 9.13 -0.17
C ALA A 340 -2.97 10.20 -0.58
N ALA A 341 -1.78 9.80 -1.02
CA ALA A 341 -0.77 10.74 -1.46
C ALA A 341 -0.06 10.25 -2.74
N GLY A 342 0.42 11.15 -3.59
CA GLY A 342 0.93 10.78 -4.89
C GLY A 342 1.83 11.83 -5.54
N GLY A 343 2.02 11.66 -6.84
CA GLY A 343 2.89 12.52 -7.64
C GLY A 343 2.44 13.97 -7.67
N ARG A 344 3.41 14.88 -7.85
CA ARG A 344 3.22 16.34 -7.86
C ARG A 344 2.60 16.87 -6.57
N GLY A 345 2.96 16.27 -5.44
CA GLY A 345 2.54 16.69 -4.12
C GLY A 345 1.06 16.60 -3.84
N ARG A 346 0.33 15.75 -4.58
CA ARG A 346 -1.10 15.55 -4.34
C ARG A 346 -1.33 14.79 -3.05
N VAL A 347 -2.37 15.23 -2.33
CA VAL A 347 -2.98 14.50 -1.23
C VAL A 347 -4.49 14.47 -1.46
N GLY A 348 -5.12 13.36 -1.17
CA GLY A 348 -6.58 13.17 -1.26
C GLY A 348 -7.15 12.69 0.05
N THR A 349 -8.39 13.10 0.37
CA THR A 349 -9.17 12.61 1.52
C THR A 349 -10.52 12.06 1.07
N LEU A 350 -11.01 10.98 1.76
CA LEU A 350 -12.35 10.39 1.57
C LEU A 350 -13.18 10.55 2.83
#